data_8166c4ffa52b07bda1beb992a25ad0e8
#
_entry.id   8166c4ffa52b07bda1beb992a25ad0e8
#
_cell.length_a   1.000
_cell.length_b   1.000
_cell.length_c   1.000
_cell.angle_alpha   90.00
_cell.angle_beta   90.00
_cell.angle_gamma   90.00
#
_symmetry.space_group_name_H-M   'P 1'
#
loop_
_entity.id
_entity.type
_entity.pdbx_description
1 polymer ?
#
loop_
_entity_poly.entity_id
_entity_poly.type
_entity_poly.pdbx_seq_one_letter_code
_entity_poly.pdbx_strand_id
1 'polypeptide(L)'
;MGRTGRGIWCIWALKGEADMTDPKAAARTAAFARRKVAFSAGQGQAAEILADVLSAHQGKALAGYMPMRTEINPLPAMSAHQGLVGVPVIMAAATPLKFREWGPGVAMVAREFGALIPAEGAWVTPQVVIVPLLAFDSRGFRLGYGGGFYDRTLQGLRAKGPVLAIGFAFAAQEVDAVPTDDFDQRLDLIVTEAGPRWFA
;
A
#
# COMPACT_ATOMS: atom_id res chain seq x y z
N MET A 1 20.44 34.78 -20.13
CA MET A 1 19.60 33.89 -20.94
C MET A 1 19.16 32.73 -20.05
N GLY A 2 17.95 32.86 -19.51
CA GLY A 2 17.37 31.89 -18.58
C GLY A 2 16.70 30.74 -19.30
N ARG A 3 16.91 29.52 -18.83
CA ARG A 3 16.05 28.37 -19.13
C ARG A 3 15.38 27.92 -17.85
N THR A 4 14.14 28.34 -17.72
CA THR A 4 13.19 27.93 -16.69
C THR A 4 12.91 26.44 -16.83
N GLY A 5 13.29 25.68 -15.83
CA GLY A 5 12.92 24.26 -15.69
C GLY A 5 11.40 24.16 -15.50
N ARG A 6 10.68 23.64 -16.47
CA ARG A 6 9.28 23.27 -16.34
C ARG A 6 9.20 21.97 -15.53
N GLY A 7 8.66 22.08 -14.33
CA GLY A 7 8.47 20.98 -13.42
C GLY A 7 7.62 19.87 -14.02
N ILE A 8 8.04 18.64 -13.74
CA ILE A 8 7.40 17.38 -14.16
C ILE A 8 6.21 17.09 -13.23
N TRP A 9 5.20 17.97 -13.29
CA TRP A 9 3.93 17.78 -12.56
C TRP A 9 2.90 16.96 -13.37
N CYS A 10 3.29 16.40 -14.53
CA CYS A 10 2.36 16.00 -15.57
C CYS A 10 2.21 14.51 -15.88
N ILE A 11 2.73 13.57 -15.08
CA ILE A 11 2.50 12.14 -15.44
C ILE A 11 1.16 11.63 -14.89
N TRP A 12 0.59 12.29 -13.87
CA TRP A 12 -0.77 12.00 -13.41
C TRP A 12 -1.84 12.82 -14.15
N ALA A 13 -1.47 13.90 -14.81
CA ALA A 13 -2.37 14.80 -15.54
C ALA A 13 -2.44 14.50 -17.05
N LEU A 14 -1.61 13.61 -17.58
CA LEU A 14 -1.57 13.27 -19.01
C LEU A 14 -2.22 11.90 -19.34
N LYS A 15 -2.94 11.26 -18.41
CA LYS A 15 -4.05 10.42 -18.86
C LYS A 15 -5.18 11.39 -19.18
N GLY A 16 -5.28 11.71 -20.46
CA GLY A 16 -6.35 12.51 -21.03
C GLY A 16 -7.72 12.06 -20.52
N GLU A 17 -8.70 12.94 -20.70
CA GLU A 17 -10.13 12.83 -20.41
C GLU A 17 -10.51 11.46 -19.86
N ALA A 18 -10.87 11.42 -18.55
CA ALA A 18 -11.20 10.18 -17.87
C ALA A 18 -12.14 9.40 -18.80
N ASP A 19 -11.67 8.30 -19.33
CA ASP A 19 -12.50 7.38 -20.08
C ASP A 19 -13.61 6.96 -19.10
N MET A 20 -14.78 7.59 -19.23
CA MET A 20 -15.94 7.35 -18.37
C MET A 20 -16.44 5.91 -18.49
N THR A 21 -15.80 5.10 -19.33
CA THR A 21 -16.07 3.67 -19.51
C THR A 21 -15.19 2.77 -18.63
N ASP A 22 -14.09 3.29 -18.01
CA ASP A 22 -13.28 2.48 -17.08
C ASP A 22 -13.92 2.43 -15.67
N PRO A 23 -14.56 1.31 -15.30
CA PRO A 23 -15.23 1.18 -13.99
C PRO A 23 -14.23 1.34 -12.82
N LYS A 24 -12.95 1.00 -13.02
CA LYS A 24 -11.92 1.20 -12.00
C LYS A 24 -11.58 2.67 -11.79
N ALA A 25 -11.66 3.53 -12.83
CA ALA A 25 -11.39 4.97 -12.70
C ALA A 25 -12.47 5.68 -11.86
N ALA A 26 -13.75 5.43 -12.15
CA ALA A 26 -14.87 5.97 -11.38
C ALA A 26 -14.83 5.49 -9.92
N ALA A 27 -14.57 4.20 -9.71
CA ALA A 27 -14.45 3.60 -8.38
C ALA A 27 -13.30 4.25 -7.57
N ARG A 28 -12.15 4.57 -8.19
CA ARG A 28 -11.03 5.26 -7.53
C ARG A 28 -11.43 6.65 -7.05
N THR A 29 -12.13 7.42 -7.87
CA THR A 29 -12.58 8.78 -7.51
C THR A 29 -13.47 8.74 -6.26
N ALA A 30 -14.46 7.86 -6.23
CA ALA A 30 -15.35 7.69 -5.08
C ALA A 30 -14.59 7.20 -3.83
N ALA A 31 -13.64 6.28 -4.01
CA ALA A 31 -12.85 5.72 -2.92
C ALA A 31 -11.90 6.76 -2.30
N PHE A 32 -11.30 7.64 -3.10
CA PHE A 32 -10.49 8.76 -2.60
C PHE A 32 -11.31 9.71 -1.70
N ALA A 33 -12.52 10.08 -2.14
CA ALA A 33 -13.39 10.94 -1.37
C ALA A 33 -13.77 10.30 -0.02
N ARG A 34 -14.14 9.02 -0.02
CA ARG A 34 -14.49 8.24 1.17
C ARG A 34 -13.31 8.13 2.15
N ARG A 35 -12.13 7.78 1.65
CA ARG A 35 -10.90 7.68 2.47
C ARG A 35 -10.52 9.02 3.08
N LYS A 36 -10.70 10.13 2.37
CA LYS A 36 -10.41 11.47 2.90
C LYS A 36 -11.29 11.80 4.12
N VAL A 37 -12.56 11.44 4.08
CA VAL A 37 -13.49 11.61 5.22
C VAL A 37 -13.04 10.75 6.39
N ALA A 38 -12.77 9.47 6.17
CA ALA A 38 -12.29 8.55 7.20
C ALA A 38 -10.97 9.03 7.84
N PHE A 39 -10.02 9.48 7.03
CA PHE A 39 -8.76 10.04 7.51
C PHE A 39 -8.96 11.24 8.44
N SER A 40 -9.92 12.12 8.13
CA SER A 40 -10.21 13.29 8.97
C SER A 40 -10.83 12.91 10.32
N ALA A 41 -11.48 11.75 10.42
CA ALA A 41 -12.01 11.21 11.67
C ALA A 41 -10.91 10.56 12.55
N GLY A 42 -9.74 10.29 11.97
CA GLY A 42 -8.62 9.63 12.65
C GLY A 42 -8.64 8.11 12.50
N GLN A 43 -7.51 7.48 12.81
CA GLN A 43 -7.36 6.03 12.67
C GLN A 43 -7.64 5.21 13.93
N GLY A 44 -8.05 5.87 15.03
CA GLY A 44 -8.32 5.18 16.30
C GLY A 44 -7.17 4.26 16.71
N GLN A 45 -7.49 3.04 17.11
CA GLN A 45 -6.53 2.00 17.53
C GLN A 45 -6.06 1.08 16.38
N ALA A 46 -6.24 1.48 15.12
CA ALA A 46 -5.90 0.61 14.00
C ALA A 46 -4.43 0.17 13.98
N ALA A 47 -3.52 1.05 14.38
CA ALA A 47 -2.09 0.72 14.43
C ALA A 47 -1.75 -0.29 15.53
N GLU A 48 -2.39 -0.20 16.68
CA GLU A 48 -2.29 -1.15 17.77
C GLU A 48 -2.84 -2.52 17.38
N ILE A 49 -4.02 -2.54 16.73
CA ILE A 49 -4.63 -3.77 16.20
C ILE A 49 -3.70 -4.42 15.14
N LEU A 50 -3.09 -3.62 14.28
CA LEU A 50 -2.11 -4.12 13.32
C LEU A 50 -0.87 -4.70 14.03
N ALA A 51 -0.37 -4.04 15.07
CA ALA A 51 0.77 -4.53 15.87
C ALA A 51 0.44 -5.86 16.55
N ASP A 52 -0.78 -6.01 17.08
CA ASP A 52 -1.25 -7.26 17.67
C ASP A 52 -1.29 -8.40 16.66
N VAL A 53 -1.79 -8.15 15.45
CA VAL A 53 -1.74 -9.13 14.35
C VAL A 53 -0.30 -9.50 14.01
N LEU A 54 0.59 -8.52 13.90
CA LEU A 54 2.01 -8.75 13.57
C LEU A 54 2.76 -9.47 14.69
N SER A 55 2.27 -9.48 15.93
CA SER A 55 2.89 -10.18 17.05
C SER A 55 3.03 -11.68 16.82
N ALA A 56 2.09 -12.29 16.10
CA ALA A 56 2.15 -13.70 15.68
C ALA A 56 3.16 -13.96 14.54
N HIS A 57 3.78 -12.93 14.00
CA HIS A 57 4.71 -13.00 12.86
C HIS A 57 6.09 -12.41 13.18
N GLN A 58 6.43 -12.29 14.45
CA GLN A 58 7.75 -11.79 14.86
C GLN A 58 8.88 -12.63 14.29
N GLY A 59 9.98 -11.96 13.93
CA GLY A 59 11.12 -12.60 13.27
C GLY A 59 10.97 -12.80 11.75
N LYS A 60 9.75 -12.76 11.20
CA LYS A 60 9.54 -12.79 9.74
C LYS A 60 9.88 -11.45 9.12
N ALA A 61 10.42 -11.48 7.91
CA ALA A 61 10.66 -10.25 7.16
C ALA A 61 9.31 -9.59 6.77
N LEU A 62 9.12 -8.35 7.18
CA LEU A 62 7.93 -7.53 6.97
C LEU A 62 8.19 -6.51 5.87
N ALA A 63 7.25 -6.30 4.97
CA ALA A 63 7.18 -5.11 4.16
C ALA A 63 5.96 -4.27 4.57
N GLY A 64 6.18 -2.98 4.75
CA GLY A 64 5.09 -2.02 4.90
C GLY A 64 5.19 -0.92 3.87
N TYR A 65 4.69 0.27 4.19
CA TYR A 65 4.76 1.43 3.31
C TYR A 65 4.90 2.73 4.09
N MET A 66 5.45 3.75 3.44
CA MET A 66 5.45 5.13 3.96
C MET A 66 4.09 5.74 3.60
N PRO A 67 3.27 6.14 4.59
CA PRO A 67 1.93 6.63 4.30
C PRO A 67 1.97 7.93 3.51
N MET A 68 1.17 8.00 2.47
CA MET A 68 1.04 9.18 1.62
C MET A 68 -0.35 9.78 1.70
N ARG A 69 -0.43 11.11 1.77
CA ARG A 69 -1.70 11.88 1.76
C ARG A 69 -2.64 11.42 2.89
N THR A 70 -3.72 10.72 2.54
CA THR A 70 -4.77 10.25 3.45
C THR A 70 -4.71 8.74 3.72
N GLU A 71 -3.56 8.11 3.49
CA GLU A 71 -3.39 6.71 3.87
C GLU A 71 -3.35 6.54 5.38
N ILE A 72 -3.91 5.44 5.84
CA ILE A 72 -3.80 5.02 7.24
C ILE A 72 -2.32 4.74 7.56
N ASN A 73 -1.88 5.13 8.76
CA ASN A 73 -0.46 5.12 9.12
C ASN A 73 -0.03 3.78 9.76
N PRO A 74 0.76 2.94 9.06
CA PRO A 74 1.26 1.67 9.60
C PRO A 74 2.54 1.81 10.43
N LEU A 75 3.18 2.99 10.44
CA LEU A 75 4.52 3.16 11.00
C LEU A 75 4.65 2.75 12.47
N PRO A 76 3.67 3.01 13.37
CA PRO A 76 3.79 2.54 14.75
C PRO A 76 3.89 1.01 14.84
N ALA A 77 3.06 0.28 14.11
CA ALA A 77 3.09 -1.19 14.07
C ALA A 77 4.37 -1.73 13.41
N MET A 78 4.82 -1.10 12.34
CA MET A 78 6.09 -1.43 11.68
C MET A 78 7.29 -1.21 12.59
N SER A 79 7.28 -0.13 13.40
CA SER A 79 8.36 0.18 14.34
C SER A 79 8.42 -0.78 15.52
N ALA A 80 7.28 -1.37 15.91
CA ALA A 80 7.19 -2.35 16.98
C ALA A 80 7.54 -3.78 16.55
N HIS A 81 7.61 -4.03 15.24
CA HIS A 81 7.90 -5.37 14.71
C HIS A 81 9.35 -5.79 14.98
N GLN A 82 9.52 -7.00 15.53
CA GLN A 82 10.85 -7.58 15.79
C GLN A 82 11.27 -8.46 14.62
N GLY A 83 11.95 -7.88 13.65
CA GLY A 83 12.41 -8.53 12.43
C GLY A 83 12.87 -7.50 11.41
N LEU A 84 13.33 -7.96 10.24
CA LEU A 84 13.64 -7.05 9.14
C LEU A 84 12.36 -6.39 8.63
N VAL A 85 12.37 -5.08 8.53
CA VAL A 85 11.27 -4.31 7.95
C VAL A 85 11.77 -3.62 6.68
N GLY A 86 11.00 -3.70 5.61
CA GLY A 86 11.28 -3.01 4.36
C GLY A 86 10.15 -2.09 3.92
N VAL A 87 10.50 -1.06 3.16
CA VAL A 87 9.53 -0.18 2.50
C VAL A 87 9.73 -0.20 0.99
N PRO A 88 8.65 0.05 0.21
CA PRO A 88 8.68 -0.17 -1.23
C PRO A 88 9.54 0.86 -1.95
N VAL A 89 10.28 0.37 -2.93
CA VAL A 89 11.04 1.15 -3.91
C VAL A 89 10.55 0.76 -5.30
N ILE A 90 10.07 1.75 -6.05
CA ILE A 90 9.69 1.58 -7.46
C ILE A 90 10.97 1.65 -8.29
N MET A 91 11.30 0.57 -8.98
CA MET A 91 12.49 0.50 -9.84
C MET A 91 12.21 1.00 -11.25
N ALA A 92 11.02 0.70 -11.77
CA ALA A 92 10.53 1.16 -13.08
C ALA A 92 9.00 1.05 -13.13
N ALA A 93 8.38 1.69 -14.10
CA ALA A 93 6.95 1.53 -14.37
C ALA A 93 6.63 0.06 -14.69
N ALA A 94 5.45 -0.41 -14.25
CA ALA A 94 4.94 -1.75 -14.49
C ALA A 94 5.86 -2.91 -14.03
N THR A 95 6.76 -2.67 -13.07
CA THR A 95 7.59 -3.70 -12.44
C THR A 95 7.11 -4.04 -11.02
N PRO A 96 7.45 -5.22 -10.47
CA PRO A 96 7.25 -5.50 -9.06
C PRO A 96 8.02 -4.51 -8.18
N LEU A 97 7.51 -4.24 -6.99
CA LEU A 97 8.23 -3.47 -5.97
C LEU A 97 9.45 -4.28 -5.48
N LYS A 98 10.53 -3.56 -5.18
CA LYS A 98 11.57 -4.04 -4.27
C LYS A 98 11.39 -3.35 -2.92
N PHE A 99 11.83 -4.01 -1.86
CA PHE A 99 11.73 -3.44 -0.52
C PHE A 99 13.14 -3.17 0.02
N ARG A 100 13.37 -1.93 0.46
CA ARG A 100 14.62 -1.54 1.09
C ARG A 100 14.43 -1.50 2.60
N GLU A 101 15.40 -2.02 3.33
CA GLU A 101 15.39 -2.06 4.78
C GLU A 101 15.12 -0.68 5.36
N TRP A 102 14.23 -0.66 6.34
CA TRP A 102 13.76 0.54 7.01
C TRP A 102 13.66 0.30 8.52
N GLY A 103 13.91 1.34 9.29
CA GLY A 103 13.67 1.40 10.72
C GLY A 103 13.49 2.84 11.17
N PRO A 104 13.03 3.08 12.40
CA PRO A 104 12.96 4.42 12.95
C PRO A 104 14.30 5.14 12.91
N GLY A 105 14.33 6.37 12.40
CA GLY A 105 15.54 7.21 12.36
C GLY A 105 16.46 6.98 11.16
N VAL A 106 16.17 6.04 10.24
CA VAL A 106 16.97 5.91 9.01
C VAL A 106 16.83 7.17 8.14
N ALA A 107 17.93 7.55 7.49
CA ALA A 107 17.92 8.67 6.54
C ALA A 107 17.02 8.35 5.35
N MET A 108 16.08 9.24 5.05
CA MET A 108 15.11 9.08 3.97
C MET A 108 15.40 10.08 2.85
N VAL A 109 15.25 9.66 1.61
CA VAL A 109 15.39 10.50 0.42
C VAL A 109 14.12 10.48 -0.41
N ALA A 110 13.77 11.62 -0.98
CA ALA A 110 12.67 11.71 -1.92
C ALA A 110 13.07 11.12 -3.28
N ARG A 111 12.20 10.31 -3.86
CA ARG A 111 12.34 9.75 -5.21
C ARG A 111 11.15 10.15 -6.07
N GLU A 112 11.17 9.67 -7.30
CA GLU A 112 10.06 9.83 -8.23
C GLU A 112 8.73 9.42 -7.57
N PHE A 113 7.65 10.08 -7.93
CA PHE A 113 6.29 9.93 -7.36
C PHE A 113 6.12 10.47 -5.92
N GLY A 114 7.11 11.19 -5.35
CA GLY A 114 7.00 11.81 -4.02
C GLY A 114 7.07 10.83 -2.85
N ALA A 115 7.39 9.56 -3.10
CA ALA A 115 7.60 8.58 -2.05
C ALA A 115 8.96 8.81 -1.38
N LEU A 116 8.97 8.77 -0.05
CA LEU A 116 10.20 8.72 0.74
C LEU A 116 10.70 7.27 0.79
N ILE A 117 11.97 7.08 0.48
CA ILE A 117 12.64 5.77 0.60
C ILE A 117 13.92 5.90 1.44
N PRO A 118 14.37 4.84 2.11
CA PRO A 118 15.67 4.86 2.77
C PRO A 118 16.79 5.18 1.77
N ALA A 119 17.72 6.07 2.18
CA ALA A 119 18.85 6.44 1.35
C ALA A 119 19.74 5.23 1.06
N GLU A 120 19.92 4.38 2.07
CA GLU A 120 20.73 3.16 2.05
C GLU A 120 19.98 2.03 2.75
N GLY A 121 20.50 0.82 2.72
CA GLY A 121 19.95 -0.36 3.37
C GLY A 121 19.89 -1.57 2.43
N ALA A 122 19.83 -2.75 3.03
CA ALA A 122 19.75 -4.02 2.31
C ALA A 122 18.38 -4.17 1.60
N TRP A 123 18.34 -5.06 0.60
CA TRP A 123 17.08 -5.47 -0.02
C TRP A 123 16.42 -6.55 0.82
N VAL A 124 15.14 -6.35 1.14
CA VAL A 124 14.32 -7.26 1.96
C VAL A 124 13.39 -8.04 1.05
N THR A 125 13.36 -9.38 1.22
CA THR A 125 12.33 -10.23 0.62
C THR A 125 11.30 -10.57 1.70
N PRO A 126 10.10 -9.95 1.68
CA PRO A 126 9.16 -10.08 2.76
C PRO A 126 8.38 -11.40 2.72
N GLN A 127 8.01 -11.88 3.90
CA GLN A 127 7.07 -12.97 4.14
C GLN A 127 5.69 -12.46 4.59
N VAL A 128 5.66 -11.20 5.08
CA VAL A 128 4.43 -10.49 5.43
C VAL A 128 4.46 -9.15 4.71
N VAL A 129 3.36 -8.78 4.05
CA VAL A 129 3.26 -7.53 3.29
C VAL A 129 2.03 -6.75 3.74
N ILE A 130 2.23 -5.56 4.30
CA ILE A 130 1.18 -4.59 4.55
C ILE A 130 0.91 -3.83 3.26
N VAL A 131 -0.32 -3.87 2.79
CA VAL A 131 -0.73 -3.36 1.47
C VAL A 131 -1.63 -2.12 1.64
N PRO A 132 -1.24 -0.95 1.12
CA PRO A 132 -2.10 0.22 1.06
C PRO A 132 -3.17 0.04 -0.02
N LEU A 133 -4.34 0.64 0.20
CA LEU A 133 -5.46 0.52 -0.73
C LEU A 133 -6.41 1.72 -0.68
N LEU A 134 -7.26 1.83 -1.70
CA LEU A 134 -8.33 2.83 -1.77
C LEU A 134 -9.68 2.26 -1.32
N ALA A 135 -9.96 1.02 -1.67
CA ALA A 135 -11.16 0.30 -1.26
C ALA A 135 -10.87 -1.21 -1.20
N PHE A 136 -11.69 -1.95 -0.48
CA PHE A 136 -11.68 -3.41 -0.42
C PHE A 136 -13.09 -3.96 -0.33
N ASP A 137 -13.26 -5.24 -0.61
CA ASP A 137 -14.55 -5.94 -0.49
C ASP A 137 -14.45 -7.22 0.35
N SER A 138 -15.60 -7.82 0.61
CA SER A 138 -15.73 -9.03 1.42
C SER A 138 -15.03 -10.27 0.82
N ARG A 139 -14.67 -10.23 -0.46
CA ARG A 139 -13.95 -11.30 -1.15
C ARG A 139 -12.42 -11.19 -0.99
N GLY A 140 -11.92 -10.13 -0.34
CA GLY A 140 -10.49 -9.85 -0.20
C GLY A 140 -9.85 -9.16 -1.40
N PHE A 141 -10.64 -8.70 -2.38
CA PHE A 141 -10.11 -7.87 -3.46
C PHE A 141 -9.96 -6.42 -3.02
N ARG A 142 -8.98 -5.75 -3.59
CA ARG A 142 -8.67 -4.37 -3.28
C ARG A 142 -8.56 -3.50 -4.52
N LEU A 143 -8.93 -2.24 -4.38
CA LEU A 143 -8.69 -1.20 -5.37
C LEU A 143 -7.44 -0.40 -4.98
N GLY A 144 -6.42 -0.46 -5.82
CA GLY A 144 -5.20 0.36 -5.70
C GLY A 144 -5.25 1.60 -6.58
N TYR A 145 -4.12 2.30 -6.66
CA TYR A 145 -3.94 3.52 -7.45
C TYR A 145 -3.85 3.29 -8.99
N GLY A 146 -3.86 2.04 -9.45
CA GLY A 146 -3.85 1.69 -10.87
C GLY A 146 -2.48 1.38 -11.48
N GLY A 147 -1.41 1.41 -10.71
CA GLY A 147 -0.06 1.03 -11.19
C GLY A 147 0.20 -0.48 -11.25
N GLY A 148 -0.64 -1.32 -10.60
CA GLY A 148 -0.51 -2.78 -10.53
C GLY A 148 0.77 -3.25 -9.82
N PHE A 149 1.45 -2.39 -9.07
CA PHE A 149 2.72 -2.72 -8.41
C PHE A 149 2.57 -3.84 -7.39
N TYR A 150 1.58 -3.75 -6.52
CA TYR A 150 1.35 -4.75 -5.48
C TYR A 150 0.86 -6.08 -6.05
N ASP A 151 0.09 -6.08 -7.13
CA ASP A 151 -0.38 -7.31 -7.76
C ASP A 151 0.80 -8.11 -8.33
N ARG A 152 1.66 -7.45 -9.13
CA ARG A 152 2.89 -8.08 -9.64
C ARG A 152 3.84 -8.51 -8.53
N THR A 153 3.92 -7.73 -7.45
CA THR A 153 4.77 -8.06 -6.30
C THR A 153 4.27 -9.30 -5.57
N LEU A 154 2.98 -9.34 -5.21
CA LEU A 154 2.38 -10.48 -4.51
C LEU A 154 2.42 -11.74 -5.37
N GLN A 155 2.12 -11.64 -6.68
CA GLN A 155 2.26 -12.75 -7.60
C GLN A 155 3.69 -13.32 -7.60
N GLY A 156 4.70 -12.46 -7.74
CA GLY A 156 6.10 -12.87 -7.77
C GLY A 156 6.62 -13.42 -6.43
N LEU A 157 6.12 -12.92 -5.30
CA LEU A 157 6.46 -13.43 -3.98
C LEU A 157 5.79 -14.79 -3.71
N ARG A 158 4.50 -14.90 -3.99
CA ARG A 158 3.70 -16.14 -3.82
C ARG A 158 4.22 -17.28 -4.69
N ALA A 159 4.75 -17.00 -5.86
CA ALA A 159 5.42 -18.00 -6.70
C ALA A 159 6.70 -18.60 -6.09
N LYS A 160 7.30 -17.91 -5.09
CA LYS A 160 8.53 -18.35 -4.41
C LYS A 160 8.28 -18.99 -3.05
N GLY A 161 7.11 -18.81 -2.48
CA GLY A 161 6.74 -19.35 -1.18
C GLY A 161 5.54 -18.66 -0.55
N PRO A 162 5.13 -19.08 0.65
CA PRO A 162 3.99 -18.51 1.34
C PRO A 162 4.26 -17.05 1.74
N VAL A 163 3.30 -16.17 1.44
CA VAL A 163 3.32 -14.74 1.77
C VAL A 163 1.97 -14.34 2.31
N LEU A 164 1.96 -13.67 3.45
CA LEU A 164 0.78 -13.09 4.06
C LEU A 164 0.59 -11.66 3.56
N ALA A 165 -0.48 -11.40 2.83
CA ALA A 165 -0.86 -10.08 2.35
C ALA A 165 -1.93 -9.47 3.25
N ILE A 166 -1.57 -8.45 4.04
CA ILE A 166 -2.43 -7.74 4.97
C ILE A 166 -2.83 -6.40 4.36
N GLY A 167 -4.09 -6.21 4.03
CA GLY A 167 -4.60 -4.87 3.74
C GLY A 167 -4.69 -4.05 5.02
N PHE A 168 -4.27 -2.78 4.97
CA PHE A 168 -4.42 -1.88 6.10
C PHE A 168 -5.20 -0.63 5.65
N ALA A 169 -6.37 -0.42 6.21
CA ALA A 169 -7.35 0.55 5.72
C ALA A 169 -8.28 1.03 6.84
N PHE A 170 -9.02 2.10 6.58
CA PHE A 170 -10.17 2.47 7.40
C PHE A 170 -11.36 1.55 7.08
N ALA A 171 -12.18 1.21 8.06
CA ALA A 171 -13.38 0.39 7.87
C ALA A 171 -14.32 1.02 6.81
N ALA A 172 -14.40 2.35 6.75
CA ALA A 172 -15.17 3.08 5.75
C ALA A 172 -14.69 2.89 4.29
N GLN A 173 -13.53 2.25 4.06
CA GLN A 173 -13.05 1.92 2.71
C GLN A 173 -13.64 0.62 2.16
N GLU A 174 -14.45 -0.09 2.95
CA GLU A 174 -15.18 -1.26 2.47
C GLU A 174 -16.26 -0.86 1.45
N VAL A 175 -16.40 -1.68 0.41
CA VAL A 175 -17.42 -1.54 -0.65
C VAL A 175 -18.04 -2.91 -0.92
N ASP A 176 -19.23 -2.92 -1.52
CA ASP A 176 -19.94 -4.16 -1.86
C ASP A 176 -19.12 -5.03 -2.82
N ALA A 177 -18.52 -4.41 -3.84
CA ALA A 177 -17.67 -5.10 -4.81
C ALA A 177 -16.59 -4.14 -5.37
N VAL A 178 -15.36 -4.63 -5.42
CA VAL A 178 -14.26 -4.00 -6.15
C VAL A 178 -14.28 -4.51 -7.59
N PRO A 179 -14.18 -3.64 -8.61
CA PRO A 179 -13.97 -4.07 -9.99
C PRO A 179 -12.63 -4.80 -10.11
N THR A 180 -12.65 -6.04 -10.59
CA THR A 180 -11.48 -6.92 -10.66
C THR A 180 -11.16 -7.35 -12.08
N ASP A 181 -9.90 -7.76 -12.31
CA ASP A 181 -9.43 -8.49 -13.49
C ASP A 181 -8.60 -9.71 -13.06
N ASP A 182 -8.16 -10.52 -14.03
CA ASP A 182 -7.46 -11.79 -13.78
C ASP A 182 -6.07 -11.63 -13.14
N PHE A 183 -5.52 -10.42 -13.09
CA PHE A 183 -4.22 -10.14 -12.52
C PHE A 183 -4.29 -9.68 -11.06
N ASP A 184 -5.48 -9.29 -10.59
CA ASP A 184 -5.67 -8.77 -9.24
C ASP A 184 -5.42 -9.86 -8.18
N GLN A 185 -4.49 -9.59 -7.27
CA GLN A 185 -4.13 -10.51 -6.19
C GLN A 185 -4.98 -10.24 -4.95
N ARG A 186 -5.59 -11.29 -4.40
CA ARG A 186 -6.38 -11.17 -3.16
C ARG A 186 -5.49 -10.89 -1.95
N LEU A 187 -6.07 -10.19 -0.99
CA LEU A 187 -5.55 -10.10 0.38
C LEU A 187 -5.90 -11.39 1.13
N ASP A 188 -5.08 -11.74 2.10
CA ASP A 188 -5.35 -12.83 3.04
C ASP A 188 -6.10 -12.30 4.28
N LEU A 189 -5.82 -11.03 4.65
CA LEU A 189 -6.36 -10.36 5.82
C LEU A 189 -6.57 -8.88 5.52
N ILE A 190 -7.59 -8.28 6.10
CA ILE A 190 -7.74 -6.83 6.26
C ILE A 190 -7.71 -6.46 7.74
N VAL A 191 -6.98 -5.38 8.07
CA VAL A 191 -6.98 -4.77 9.40
C VAL A 191 -7.50 -3.35 9.29
N THR A 192 -8.46 -3.02 10.13
CA THR A 192 -9.06 -1.69 10.25
C THR A 192 -9.15 -1.28 11.72
N GLU A 193 -9.62 -0.08 12.00
CA GLU A 193 -9.96 0.35 13.37
C GLU A 193 -11.08 -0.47 14.01
N ALA A 194 -11.86 -1.22 13.22
CA ALA A 194 -12.91 -2.12 13.71
C ALA A 194 -12.40 -3.54 14.02
N GLY A 195 -11.13 -3.84 13.72
CA GLY A 195 -10.52 -5.14 13.96
C GLY A 195 -9.99 -5.84 12.71
N PRO A 196 -9.37 -7.01 12.89
CA PRO A 196 -8.87 -7.85 11.80
C PRO A 196 -9.99 -8.73 11.25
N ARG A 197 -9.98 -8.95 9.93
CA ARG A 197 -10.88 -9.90 9.25
C ARG A 197 -10.11 -10.70 8.20
N TRP A 198 -10.09 -12.03 8.38
CA TRP A 198 -9.51 -12.97 7.44
C TRP A 198 -10.46 -13.24 6.26
N PHE A 199 -9.86 -13.42 5.10
CA PHE A 199 -10.59 -13.83 3.89
C PHE A 199 -10.35 -15.35 3.66
N ALA A 200 -11.42 -16.04 3.25
CA ALA A 200 -11.38 -17.46 2.92
C ALA A 200 -10.89 -17.73 1.49
#